data_280df76facbfd8f5962eb963939f0e8d
#
_entry.id   280df76facbfd8f5962eb963939f0e8d
#
_cell.length_a   1.000
_cell.length_b   1.000
_cell.length_c   1.000
_cell.angle_alpha   90.00
_cell.angle_beta   90.00
_cell.angle_gamma   90.00
#
_symmetry.space_group_name_H-M   'P 1'
#
loop_
_entity.id
_entity.type
_entity.pdbx_description
1 polymer ?
#
loop_
_entity_poly.entity_id
_entity_poly.type
_entity_poly.pdbx_seq_one_letter_code
_entity_poly.pdbx_strand_id
1 'polypeptide(L)'
;MNGFTEEMFTGQKTILAYAREDDVCQQFSAINRGAAEAYRNADGLGMITGPTIGLTNNIGLSAIGLGGALLYLKIVVNLGQISSFVLYCRKFNGPINEIANIINEIFSALAASERAFQLLDQPEEAKDIYGAVELQDCRGQVEAENVSFGYVPGKTILHSLNLKAQPGQTVAIVGPTGAGKTTIINLLMRFYDPDSGCIRVDGRENQAYTMASLRRNYAMVLQDTWLFQGTIYENIAYGKEGATREEVIAAAKAACIHNYIMRLPDGYDTVIHEDGGNISKGQKQLLTIARAMLYNTDMLILDEATSNVDTNTERQVQKAMRNLMRGKTSFVIAHRLSTIQNADKILVVDHGDVVEQGTHETLMLQKGFYYQLYASQFA
;
A
#
# COMPACT_ATOMS: atom_id res chain seq x y z
N MET A 1 3.18 -13.54 15.81
CA MET A 1 3.05 -12.94 17.14
C MET A 1 2.91 -11.42 17.06
N ASN A 2 3.84 -10.69 16.46
CA ASN A 2 3.79 -9.21 16.38
C ASN A 2 2.49 -8.69 15.74
N GLY A 3 2.08 -9.21 14.57
CA GLY A 3 0.84 -8.77 13.92
C GLY A 3 -0.42 -9.01 14.77
N PHE A 4 -0.51 -10.15 15.46
CA PHE A 4 -1.60 -10.40 16.40
C PHE A 4 -1.60 -9.39 17.56
N THR A 5 -0.41 -9.09 18.10
CA THR A 5 -0.28 -8.11 19.18
C THR A 5 -0.72 -6.72 18.72
N GLU A 6 -0.27 -6.27 17.55
CA GLU A 6 -0.65 -4.98 16.95
C GLU A 6 -2.15 -4.92 16.71
N GLU A 7 -2.76 -5.97 16.15
CA GLU A 7 -4.21 -6.06 15.93
C GLU A 7 -4.99 -5.94 17.23
N MET A 8 -4.57 -6.66 18.29
CA MET A 8 -5.25 -6.63 19.58
C MET A 8 -5.10 -5.27 20.28
N PHE A 9 -3.95 -4.61 20.19
CA PHE A 9 -3.79 -3.26 20.73
C PHE A 9 -4.61 -2.24 19.95
N THR A 10 -4.63 -2.32 18.64
CA THR A 10 -5.47 -1.45 17.78
C THR A 10 -6.95 -1.66 18.06
N GLY A 11 -7.37 -2.92 18.25
CA GLY A 11 -8.73 -3.32 18.56
C GLY A 11 -9.12 -3.26 20.04
N GLN A 12 -8.27 -2.73 20.95
CA GLN A 12 -8.47 -2.78 22.41
C GLN A 12 -9.85 -2.28 22.87
N LYS A 13 -10.33 -1.18 22.31
CA LYS A 13 -11.66 -0.64 22.64
C LYS A 13 -12.79 -1.61 22.34
N THR A 14 -12.67 -2.35 21.23
CA THR A 14 -13.64 -3.37 20.84
C THR A 14 -13.59 -4.57 21.78
N ILE A 15 -12.39 -5.04 22.13
CA ILE A 15 -12.19 -6.17 23.06
C ILE A 15 -12.84 -5.85 24.40
N LEU A 16 -12.59 -4.65 24.96
CA LEU A 16 -13.18 -4.17 26.21
C LEU A 16 -14.71 -4.03 26.12
N ALA A 17 -15.22 -3.49 24.99
CA ALA A 17 -16.65 -3.29 24.78
C ALA A 17 -17.45 -4.62 24.76
N TYR A 18 -16.81 -5.72 24.33
CA TYR A 18 -17.41 -7.04 24.27
C TYR A 18 -16.95 -7.98 25.40
N ALA A 19 -16.14 -7.49 26.36
CA ALA A 19 -15.57 -8.25 27.49
C ALA A 19 -14.89 -9.57 27.02
N ARG A 20 -14.02 -9.47 26.02
CA ARG A 20 -13.32 -10.62 25.39
C ARG A 20 -11.82 -10.68 25.73
N GLU A 21 -11.41 -10.08 26.82
CA GLU A 21 -10.01 -10.03 27.26
C GLU A 21 -9.43 -11.42 27.50
N ASP A 22 -10.20 -12.30 28.17
CA ASP A 22 -9.76 -13.67 28.49
C ASP A 22 -9.59 -14.51 27.22
N ASP A 23 -10.51 -14.37 26.26
CA ASP A 23 -10.41 -15.08 24.97
C ASP A 23 -9.14 -14.66 24.20
N VAL A 24 -8.86 -13.35 24.16
CA VAL A 24 -7.67 -12.80 23.52
C VAL A 24 -6.39 -13.26 24.22
N CYS A 25 -6.36 -13.29 25.56
CA CYS A 25 -5.24 -13.79 26.33
C CYS A 25 -4.99 -15.29 26.08
N GLN A 26 -6.04 -16.08 25.92
CA GLN A 26 -5.90 -17.51 25.59
C GLN A 26 -5.33 -17.70 24.18
N GLN A 27 -5.83 -16.95 23.18
CA GLN A 27 -5.30 -16.97 21.81
C GLN A 27 -3.83 -16.54 21.77
N PHE A 28 -3.49 -15.44 22.44
CA PHE A 28 -2.11 -15.02 22.57
C PHE A 28 -1.23 -16.08 23.19
N SER A 29 -1.69 -16.73 24.27
CA SER A 29 -0.95 -17.80 24.95
C SER A 29 -0.70 -19.02 24.05
N ALA A 30 -1.62 -19.33 23.14
CA ALA A 30 -1.44 -20.40 22.16
C ALA A 30 -0.38 -20.02 21.10
N ILE A 31 -0.44 -18.79 20.56
CA ILE A 31 0.53 -18.26 19.60
C ILE A 31 1.91 -18.14 20.23
N ASN A 32 1.98 -17.64 21.47
CA ASN A 32 3.22 -17.49 22.22
C ASN A 32 3.88 -18.85 22.53
N ARG A 33 3.11 -19.89 22.85
CA ARG A 33 3.65 -21.26 23.01
C ARG A 33 4.30 -21.75 21.72
N GLY A 34 3.65 -21.59 20.57
CA GLY A 34 4.23 -21.95 19.28
C GLY A 34 5.52 -21.18 18.96
N ALA A 35 5.54 -19.88 19.24
CA ALA A 35 6.73 -19.06 19.08
C ALA A 35 7.86 -19.48 20.03
N ALA A 36 7.53 -19.75 21.31
CA ALA A 36 8.49 -20.20 22.31
C ALA A 36 9.07 -21.60 21.98
N GLU A 37 8.26 -22.50 21.42
CA GLU A 37 8.74 -23.81 20.94
C GLU A 37 9.67 -23.68 19.75
N ALA A 38 9.32 -22.84 18.77
CA ALA A 38 10.17 -22.56 17.62
C ALA A 38 11.51 -21.94 18.06
N TYR A 39 11.46 -20.96 18.96
CA TYR A 39 12.65 -20.33 19.53
C TYR A 39 13.52 -21.33 20.31
N ARG A 40 12.90 -22.15 21.18
CA ARG A 40 13.59 -23.20 21.92
C ARG A 40 14.29 -24.21 21.02
N ASN A 41 13.63 -24.60 19.90
CA ASN A 41 14.22 -25.54 18.95
C ASN A 41 15.39 -24.92 18.17
N ALA A 42 15.25 -23.66 17.77
CA ALA A 42 16.30 -22.95 17.05
C ALA A 42 17.51 -22.65 17.94
N ASP A 43 17.27 -22.10 19.12
CA ASP A 43 18.33 -21.65 20.05
C ASP A 43 18.89 -22.80 20.90
N GLY A 44 18.06 -23.83 21.18
CA GLY A 44 18.47 -24.99 21.95
C GLY A 44 19.64 -25.76 21.33
N LEU A 45 19.66 -25.91 20.02
CA LEU A 45 20.80 -26.51 19.31
C LEU A 45 22.05 -25.63 19.39
N GLY A 46 21.90 -24.32 19.31
CA GLY A 46 22.99 -23.36 19.51
C GLY A 46 23.56 -23.37 20.93
N MET A 47 22.70 -23.40 21.94
CA MET A 47 23.08 -23.41 23.35
C MET A 47 23.81 -24.69 23.76
N ILE A 48 23.53 -25.84 23.16
CA ILE A 48 24.20 -27.12 23.46
C ILE A 48 25.66 -27.11 22.92
N THR A 49 25.94 -26.38 21.87
CA THR A 49 27.25 -26.40 21.21
C THR A 49 28.38 -25.94 22.17
N GLY A 50 28.19 -24.86 22.89
CA GLY A 50 29.19 -24.33 23.85
C GLY A 50 29.53 -25.32 24.96
N PRO A 51 28.57 -25.81 25.77
CA PRO A 51 28.81 -26.82 26.81
C PRO A 51 29.40 -28.13 26.26
N THR A 52 29.01 -28.58 25.06
CA THR A 52 29.56 -29.81 24.44
C THR A 52 31.03 -29.65 24.07
N ILE A 53 31.39 -28.50 23.48
CA ILE A 53 32.81 -28.19 23.20
C ILE A 53 33.58 -28.10 24.50
N GLY A 54 33.02 -27.41 25.52
CA GLY A 54 33.64 -27.31 26.85
C GLY A 54 33.88 -28.66 27.53
N LEU A 55 32.88 -29.58 27.46
CA LEU A 55 33.02 -30.93 27.97
C LEU A 55 34.13 -31.71 27.26
N THR A 56 34.10 -31.69 25.91
CA THR A 56 35.12 -32.36 25.07
C THR A 56 36.52 -31.84 25.39
N ASN A 57 36.66 -30.53 25.54
CA ASN A 57 37.93 -29.91 25.93
C ASN A 57 38.41 -30.34 27.32
N ASN A 58 37.52 -30.39 28.31
CA ASN A 58 37.89 -30.81 29.66
C ASN A 58 38.25 -32.29 29.70
N ILE A 59 37.58 -33.15 28.98
CA ILE A 59 37.95 -34.56 28.81
C ILE A 59 39.33 -34.68 28.17
N GLY A 60 39.57 -33.92 27.10
CA GLY A 60 40.88 -33.90 26.42
C GLY A 60 42.02 -33.44 27.36
N LEU A 61 41.81 -32.36 28.11
CA LEU A 61 42.78 -31.86 29.09
C LEU A 61 43.07 -32.88 30.22
N SER A 62 42.02 -33.57 30.69
CA SER A 62 42.16 -34.62 31.70
C SER A 62 42.95 -35.81 31.19
N ALA A 63 42.72 -36.21 29.94
CA ALA A 63 43.45 -37.28 29.29
C ALA A 63 44.94 -36.91 29.09
N ILE A 64 45.23 -35.65 28.70
CA ILE A 64 46.58 -35.13 28.54
C ILE A 64 47.27 -35.09 29.90
N GLY A 65 46.58 -34.64 30.98
CA GLY A 65 47.13 -34.62 32.32
C GLY A 65 47.49 -36.00 32.81
N LEU A 66 46.59 -36.98 32.64
CA LEU A 66 46.81 -38.36 33.03
C LEU A 66 47.95 -39.02 32.23
N GLY A 67 47.92 -38.86 30.89
CA GLY A 67 48.97 -39.38 30.00
C GLY A 67 50.32 -38.77 30.28
N GLY A 68 50.35 -37.44 30.50
CA GLY A 68 51.57 -36.71 30.83
C GLY A 68 52.17 -37.18 32.18
N ALA A 69 51.33 -37.40 33.19
CA ALA A 69 51.79 -37.93 34.49
C ALA A 69 52.38 -39.34 34.35
N LEU A 70 51.76 -40.23 33.56
CA LEU A 70 52.29 -41.57 33.32
C LEU A 70 53.61 -41.55 32.58
N LEU A 71 53.81 -40.65 31.60
CA LEU A 71 55.05 -40.45 30.85
C LEU A 71 56.15 -39.84 31.73
N TYR A 72 55.76 -38.93 32.65
CA TYR A 72 56.67 -38.35 33.65
C TYR A 72 57.23 -39.42 34.57
N LEU A 73 56.40 -40.32 35.06
CA LEU A 73 56.85 -41.45 35.90
C LEU A 73 57.82 -42.40 35.21
N LYS A 74 57.73 -42.48 33.87
CA LYS A 74 58.64 -43.24 33.00
C LYS A 74 59.86 -42.43 32.59
N ILE A 75 60.06 -41.22 33.09
CA ILE A 75 61.21 -40.31 32.82
C ILE A 75 61.29 -39.94 31.28
N VAL A 76 60.20 -40.02 30.57
CA VAL A 76 60.12 -39.70 29.12
C VAL A 76 59.95 -38.21 28.86
N VAL A 77 59.16 -37.53 29.73
CA VAL A 77 58.85 -36.09 29.63
C VAL A 77 59.07 -35.39 30.96
N ASN A 78 59.40 -34.09 30.94
CA ASN A 78 59.55 -33.28 32.13
C ASN A 78 58.26 -32.48 32.42
N LEU A 79 58.15 -31.93 33.66
CA LEU A 79 56.97 -31.20 34.09
C LEU A 79 56.70 -29.95 33.22
N GLY A 80 57.73 -29.27 32.75
CA GLY A 80 57.64 -28.11 31.89
C GLY A 80 57.01 -28.42 30.53
N GLN A 81 57.34 -29.60 29.93
CA GLN A 81 56.74 -30.04 28.67
C GLN A 81 55.25 -30.33 28.83
N ILE A 82 54.84 -30.98 29.93
CA ILE A 82 53.40 -31.23 30.21
C ILE A 82 52.65 -29.91 30.37
N SER A 83 53.21 -28.97 31.16
CA SER A 83 52.60 -27.65 31.36
C SER A 83 52.48 -26.86 30.06
N SER A 84 53.52 -26.87 29.24
CA SER A 84 53.48 -26.22 27.90
C SER A 84 52.42 -26.83 26.99
N PHE A 85 52.31 -28.16 26.97
CA PHE A 85 51.34 -28.85 26.14
C PHE A 85 49.90 -28.56 26.56
N VAL A 86 49.61 -28.57 27.86
CA VAL A 86 48.31 -28.16 28.42
C VAL A 86 47.97 -26.72 28.04
N LEU A 87 48.98 -25.81 28.15
CA LEU A 87 48.79 -24.41 27.77
C LEU A 87 48.46 -24.25 26.28
N TYR A 88 49.16 -24.97 25.39
CA TYR A 88 48.86 -24.96 23.94
C TYR A 88 47.46 -25.51 23.63
N CYS A 89 47.07 -26.61 24.26
CA CYS A 89 45.72 -27.16 24.11
C CYS A 89 44.62 -26.17 24.53
N ARG A 90 44.82 -25.48 25.67
CA ARG A 90 43.89 -24.43 26.12
C ARG A 90 43.81 -23.26 25.13
N LYS A 91 44.93 -22.81 24.58
CA LYS A 91 44.95 -21.74 23.58
C LYS A 91 44.32 -22.16 22.26
N PHE A 92 44.38 -23.44 21.89
CA PHE A 92 43.78 -23.95 20.67
C PHE A 92 42.25 -24.02 20.72
N ASN A 93 41.68 -24.10 21.92
CA ASN A 93 40.22 -24.17 22.08
C ASN A 93 39.51 -22.86 21.76
N GLY A 94 40.15 -21.70 21.97
CA GLY A 94 39.60 -20.39 21.65
C GLY A 94 39.19 -20.26 20.19
N PRO A 95 40.10 -20.46 19.24
CA PRO A 95 39.80 -20.43 17.80
C PRO A 95 38.69 -21.39 17.36
N ILE A 96 38.54 -22.57 17.97
CA ILE A 96 37.48 -23.52 17.66
C ILE A 96 36.10 -22.95 18.00
N ASN A 97 35.96 -22.35 19.18
CA ASN A 97 34.75 -21.69 19.60
C ASN A 97 34.42 -20.48 18.69
N GLU A 98 35.42 -19.72 18.29
CA GLU A 98 35.28 -18.56 17.43
C GLU A 98 34.79 -18.96 16.04
N ILE A 99 35.35 -20.04 15.45
CA ILE A 99 34.85 -20.60 14.18
C ILE A 99 33.38 -21.04 14.29
N ALA A 100 32.99 -21.71 15.38
CA ALA A 100 31.62 -22.13 15.60
C ALA A 100 30.65 -20.93 15.67
N ASN A 101 31.05 -19.86 16.34
CA ASN A 101 30.25 -18.62 16.39
C ASN A 101 30.14 -17.94 15.00
N ILE A 102 31.26 -17.84 14.28
CA ILE A 102 31.27 -17.28 12.91
C ILE A 102 30.34 -18.05 11.98
N ILE A 103 30.32 -19.38 12.08
CA ILE A 103 29.38 -20.20 11.28
C ILE A 103 27.93 -19.81 11.57
N ASN A 104 27.56 -19.65 12.83
CA ASN A 104 26.21 -19.23 13.20
C ASN A 104 25.86 -17.81 12.69
N GLU A 105 26.83 -16.88 12.73
CA GLU A 105 26.67 -15.54 12.17
C GLU A 105 26.48 -15.58 10.64
N ILE A 106 27.24 -16.44 9.94
CA ILE A 106 27.09 -16.63 8.49
C ILE A 106 25.68 -17.13 8.16
N PHE A 107 25.16 -18.15 8.87
CA PHE A 107 23.79 -18.63 8.64
C PHE A 107 22.74 -17.55 8.89
N SER A 108 22.90 -16.75 9.94
CA SER A 108 22.01 -15.62 10.24
C SER A 108 22.07 -14.55 9.15
N ALA A 109 23.27 -14.23 8.67
CA ALA A 109 23.47 -13.28 7.57
C ALA A 109 22.87 -13.79 6.25
N LEU A 110 23.02 -15.09 5.93
CA LEU A 110 22.41 -15.71 4.75
C LEU A 110 20.88 -15.62 4.78
N ALA A 111 20.26 -15.93 5.93
CA ALA A 111 18.81 -15.83 6.12
C ALA A 111 18.29 -14.40 6.01
N ALA A 112 19.05 -13.41 6.47
CA ALA A 112 18.72 -11.99 6.29
C ALA A 112 18.88 -11.55 4.84
N SER A 113 19.94 -12.01 4.15
CA SER A 113 20.21 -11.72 2.76
C SER A 113 19.13 -12.31 1.84
N GLU A 114 18.69 -13.54 2.11
CA GLU A 114 17.61 -14.19 1.35
C GLU A 114 16.35 -13.32 1.35
N ARG A 115 15.95 -12.77 2.49
CA ARG A 115 14.78 -11.87 2.59
C ARG A 115 14.98 -10.56 1.80
N ALA A 116 16.21 -10.02 1.80
CA ALA A 116 16.51 -8.82 1.01
C ALA A 116 16.46 -9.11 -0.49
N PHE A 117 17.02 -10.24 -0.92
CA PHE A 117 16.99 -10.65 -2.33
C PHE A 117 15.57 -11.00 -2.79
N GLN A 118 14.74 -11.64 -1.96
CA GLN A 118 13.33 -11.87 -2.28
C GLN A 118 12.57 -10.57 -2.58
N LEU A 119 12.94 -9.46 -1.93
CA LEU A 119 12.37 -8.15 -2.26
C LEU A 119 12.93 -7.60 -3.58
N LEU A 120 14.24 -7.71 -3.81
CA LEU A 120 14.89 -7.24 -5.02
C LEU A 120 14.50 -8.05 -6.27
N ASP A 121 14.20 -9.33 -6.10
CA ASP A 121 13.77 -10.24 -7.18
C ASP A 121 12.26 -10.12 -7.48
N GLN A 122 11.52 -9.23 -6.79
CA GLN A 122 10.14 -8.98 -7.18
C GLN A 122 10.07 -8.45 -8.61
N PRO A 123 9.09 -8.93 -9.41
CA PRO A 123 8.94 -8.46 -10.78
C PRO A 123 8.71 -6.95 -10.80
N GLU A 124 9.54 -6.24 -11.57
CA GLU A 124 9.34 -4.82 -11.83
C GLU A 124 8.05 -4.58 -12.60
N GLU A 125 7.49 -3.37 -12.47
CA GLU A 125 6.38 -2.93 -13.31
C GLU A 125 6.72 -3.10 -14.81
N ALA A 126 5.74 -3.50 -15.62
CA ALA A 126 5.93 -3.69 -17.05
C ALA A 126 6.57 -2.43 -17.67
N LYS A 127 7.61 -2.61 -18.48
CA LYS A 127 8.27 -1.49 -19.16
C LYS A 127 7.42 -1.01 -20.33
N ASP A 128 7.57 0.26 -20.67
CA ASP A 128 6.96 0.79 -21.88
C ASP A 128 7.41 0.00 -23.12
N ILE A 129 6.52 -0.21 -24.08
CA ILE A 129 6.83 -0.88 -25.32
C ILE A 129 7.86 -0.07 -26.12
N TYR A 130 8.67 -0.75 -26.92
CA TYR A 130 9.61 -0.07 -27.81
C TYR A 130 8.86 0.85 -28.77
N GLY A 131 9.25 2.13 -28.81
CA GLY A 131 8.59 3.15 -29.62
C GLY A 131 7.35 3.79 -28.96
N ALA A 132 7.11 3.55 -27.68
CA ALA A 132 6.10 4.29 -26.94
C ALA A 132 6.34 5.81 -27.02
N VAL A 133 5.27 6.56 -27.24
CA VAL A 133 5.32 8.03 -27.40
C VAL A 133 4.80 8.74 -26.16
N GLU A 134 5.16 9.98 -25.96
CA GLU A 134 4.57 10.80 -24.91
C GLU A 134 3.17 11.28 -25.33
N LEU A 135 2.22 11.21 -24.38
CA LEU A 135 0.90 11.83 -24.53
C LEU A 135 1.05 13.32 -24.25
N GLN A 136 1.06 14.11 -25.33
CA GLN A 136 1.09 15.57 -25.32
C GLN A 136 -0.27 16.11 -25.78
N ASP A 137 -0.65 17.30 -25.30
CA ASP A 137 -1.90 17.98 -25.66
C ASP A 137 -3.15 17.08 -25.56
N CYS A 138 -3.29 16.41 -24.40
CA CYS A 138 -4.39 15.49 -24.14
C CYS A 138 -5.74 16.22 -24.25
N ARG A 139 -6.66 15.66 -25.04
CA ARG A 139 -8.05 16.15 -25.14
C ARG A 139 -8.98 15.45 -24.14
N GLY A 140 -8.56 14.28 -23.67
CA GLY A 140 -9.31 13.49 -22.71
C GLY A 140 -10.44 12.65 -23.29
N GLN A 141 -10.38 12.26 -24.57
CA GLN A 141 -11.25 11.22 -25.10
C GLN A 141 -10.76 9.85 -24.64
N VAL A 142 -11.63 9.06 -24.02
CA VAL A 142 -11.28 7.72 -23.54
C VAL A 142 -12.29 6.70 -24.07
N GLU A 143 -11.77 5.61 -24.63
CA GLU A 143 -12.58 4.51 -25.15
C GLU A 143 -12.01 3.17 -24.63
N ALA A 144 -12.88 2.29 -24.16
CA ALA A 144 -12.56 0.91 -23.85
C ALA A 144 -13.43 0.01 -24.72
N GLU A 145 -12.83 -0.96 -25.40
CA GLU A 145 -13.51 -1.87 -26.31
C GLU A 145 -13.25 -3.33 -25.90
N ASN A 146 -14.32 -4.01 -25.49
CA ASN A 146 -14.33 -5.44 -25.10
C ASN A 146 -13.23 -5.81 -24.09
N VAL A 147 -12.98 -4.93 -23.13
CA VAL A 147 -11.91 -5.09 -22.15
C VAL A 147 -12.31 -6.12 -21.11
N SER A 148 -11.50 -7.18 -20.96
CA SER A 148 -11.62 -8.17 -19.89
C SER A 148 -10.34 -8.20 -19.06
N PHE A 149 -10.50 -8.42 -17.75
CA PHE A 149 -9.36 -8.39 -16.83
C PHE A 149 -9.63 -9.16 -15.54
N GLY A 150 -8.57 -9.79 -15.00
CA GLY A 150 -8.53 -10.40 -13.68
C GLY A 150 -7.17 -10.23 -13.00
N TYR A 151 -7.14 -10.01 -11.67
CA TYR A 151 -5.88 -9.90 -10.92
C TYR A 151 -5.14 -11.23 -10.75
N VAL A 152 -5.87 -12.35 -10.87
CA VAL A 152 -5.31 -13.70 -10.73
C VAL A 152 -5.71 -14.50 -11.96
N PRO A 153 -4.76 -15.23 -12.58
CA PRO A 153 -5.07 -16.09 -13.72
C PRO A 153 -6.27 -17.01 -13.46
N GLY A 154 -7.23 -17.02 -14.39
CA GLY A 154 -8.45 -17.83 -14.29
C GLY A 154 -9.59 -17.22 -13.45
N LYS A 155 -9.40 -16.05 -12.84
CA LYS A 155 -10.46 -15.33 -12.13
C LYS A 155 -10.70 -13.95 -12.77
N THR A 156 -11.54 -13.92 -13.80
CA THR A 156 -11.95 -12.68 -14.46
C THR A 156 -12.84 -11.84 -13.54
N ILE A 157 -12.57 -10.54 -13.48
CA ILE A 157 -13.33 -9.56 -12.68
C ILE A 157 -14.14 -8.63 -13.59
N LEU A 158 -13.61 -8.28 -14.77
CA LEU A 158 -14.33 -7.48 -15.77
C LEU A 158 -14.51 -8.31 -17.02
N HIS A 159 -15.74 -8.31 -17.54
CA HIS A 159 -16.14 -9.07 -18.72
C HIS A 159 -16.57 -8.10 -19.83
N SER A 160 -15.79 -8.05 -20.95
CA SER A 160 -16.13 -7.26 -22.15
C SER A 160 -16.57 -5.81 -21.86
N LEU A 161 -15.86 -5.09 -20.98
CA LEU A 161 -16.14 -3.71 -20.66
C LEU A 161 -16.11 -2.86 -21.95
N ASN A 162 -17.20 -2.15 -22.21
CA ASN A 162 -17.32 -1.16 -23.29
C ASN A 162 -17.66 0.20 -22.68
N LEU A 163 -16.79 1.18 -22.89
CA LEU A 163 -16.92 2.54 -22.36
C LEU A 163 -16.46 3.54 -23.41
N LYS A 164 -17.20 4.64 -23.55
CA LYS A 164 -16.80 5.78 -24.37
C LYS A 164 -17.10 7.08 -23.62
N ALA A 165 -16.04 7.86 -23.34
CA ALA A 165 -16.11 9.18 -22.76
C ALA A 165 -15.60 10.22 -23.75
N GLN A 166 -16.34 11.30 -23.94
CA GLN A 166 -15.94 12.44 -24.78
C GLN A 166 -15.15 13.46 -23.94
N PRO A 167 -14.33 14.31 -24.58
CA PRO A 167 -13.64 15.40 -23.89
C PRO A 167 -14.59 16.25 -23.04
N GLY A 168 -14.22 16.50 -21.80
CA GLY A 168 -14.99 17.28 -20.84
C GLY A 168 -16.23 16.59 -20.26
N GLN A 169 -16.49 15.32 -20.59
CA GLN A 169 -17.65 14.56 -20.13
C GLN A 169 -17.41 13.96 -18.75
N THR A 170 -18.42 14.01 -17.90
CA THR A 170 -18.44 13.31 -16.61
C THR A 170 -19.12 11.95 -16.76
N VAL A 171 -18.37 10.88 -16.47
CA VAL A 171 -18.83 9.50 -16.44
C VAL A 171 -18.93 9.01 -15.01
N ALA A 172 -20.14 8.79 -14.52
CA ALA A 172 -20.38 8.19 -13.22
C ALA A 172 -20.38 6.66 -13.31
N ILE A 173 -19.55 5.99 -12.53
CA ILE A 173 -19.49 4.53 -12.42
C ILE A 173 -20.22 4.12 -11.15
N VAL A 174 -21.34 3.40 -11.30
CA VAL A 174 -22.21 2.97 -10.19
C VAL A 174 -22.39 1.47 -10.18
N GLY A 175 -22.66 0.90 -9.01
CA GLY A 175 -22.87 -0.54 -8.84
C GLY A 175 -22.58 -0.98 -7.40
N PRO A 176 -22.93 -2.21 -7.03
CA PRO A 176 -22.69 -2.76 -5.69
C PRO A 176 -21.19 -2.86 -5.37
N THR A 177 -20.88 -3.04 -4.09
CA THR A 177 -19.49 -3.29 -3.66
C THR A 177 -19.00 -4.61 -4.29
N GLY A 178 -17.76 -4.58 -4.81
CA GLY A 178 -17.19 -5.76 -5.50
C GLY A 178 -17.59 -5.91 -6.97
N ALA A 179 -18.41 -5.00 -7.54
CA ALA A 179 -18.83 -5.08 -8.96
C ALA A 179 -17.69 -4.82 -9.98
N GLY A 180 -16.49 -4.37 -9.56
CA GLY A 180 -15.37 -4.10 -10.46
C GLY A 180 -15.10 -2.61 -10.74
N LYS A 181 -15.78 -1.68 -10.06
CA LYS A 181 -15.63 -0.22 -10.27
C LYS A 181 -14.19 0.28 -10.14
N THR A 182 -13.51 -0.08 -9.05
CA THR A 182 -12.10 0.28 -8.82
C THR A 182 -11.17 -0.37 -9.85
N THR A 183 -11.52 -1.57 -10.34
CA THR A 183 -10.74 -2.25 -11.38
C THR A 183 -10.78 -1.47 -12.71
N ILE A 184 -11.90 -0.86 -13.05
CA ILE A 184 -12.01 0.03 -14.22
C ILE A 184 -11.03 1.20 -14.08
N ILE A 185 -10.99 1.84 -12.91
CA ILE A 185 -10.06 2.94 -12.64
C ILE A 185 -8.60 2.50 -12.76
N ASN A 186 -8.26 1.33 -12.21
CA ASN A 186 -6.91 0.79 -12.29
C ASN A 186 -6.44 0.54 -13.72
N LEU A 187 -7.34 0.10 -14.60
CA LEU A 187 -7.06 -0.09 -16.02
C LEU A 187 -6.93 1.24 -16.77
N LEU A 188 -7.77 2.24 -16.47
CA LEU A 188 -7.66 3.57 -17.07
C LEU A 188 -6.31 4.23 -16.75
N MET A 189 -5.81 4.07 -15.51
CA MET A 189 -4.49 4.53 -15.06
C MET A 189 -3.32 3.66 -15.55
N ARG A 190 -3.65 2.55 -16.22
CA ARG A 190 -2.66 1.55 -16.63
C ARG A 190 -1.78 1.10 -15.44
N PHE A 191 -2.40 0.86 -14.26
CA PHE A 191 -1.75 0.11 -13.19
C PHE A 191 -1.69 -1.38 -13.52
N TYR A 192 -2.57 -1.82 -14.41
CA TYR A 192 -2.62 -3.14 -15.01
C TYR A 192 -2.96 -3.01 -16.48
N ASP A 193 -2.44 -3.91 -17.30
CA ASP A 193 -2.85 -4.05 -18.68
C ASP A 193 -4.03 -5.04 -18.79
N PRO A 194 -4.99 -4.86 -19.70
CA PRO A 194 -6.11 -5.78 -19.86
C PRO A 194 -5.68 -7.16 -20.40
N ASP A 195 -6.38 -8.22 -19.99
CA ASP A 195 -6.16 -9.58 -20.52
C ASP A 195 -6.62 -9.70 -21.99
N SER A 196 -7.68 -8.95 -22.36
CA SER A 196 -8.18 -8.85 -23.72
C SER A 196 -8.91 -7.53 -23.94
N GLY A 197 -9.12 -7.16 -25.21
CA GLY A 197 -9.65 -5.86 -25.59
C GLY A 197 -8.59 -4.78 -25.60
N CYS A 198 -9.00 -3.52 -25.74
CA CYS A 198 -8.07 -2.38 -25.72
C CYS A 198 -8.71 -1.14 -25.08
N ILE A 199 -7.84 -0.30 -24.49
CA ILE A 199 -8.22 1.03 -23.99
C ILE A 199 -7.49 2.05 -24.84
N ARG A 200 -8.22 3.04 -25.35
CA ARG A 200 -7.65 4.12 -26.14
C ARG A 200 -7.83 5.45 -25.44
N VAL A 201 -6.80 6.29 -25.54
CA VAL A 201 -6.84 7.69 -25.13
C VAL A 201 -6.54 8.53 -26.37
N ASP A 202 -7.42 9.48 -26.68
CA ASP A 202 -7.34 10.33 -27.87
C ASP A 202 -7.11 9.53 -29.18
N GLY A 203 -7.82 8.38 -29.31
CA GLY A 203 -7.81 7.53 -30.49
C GLY A 203 -6.62 6.56 -30.61
N ARG A 204 -5.65 6.58 -29.70
CA ARG A 204 -4.51 5.66 -29.68
C ARG A 204 -4.57 4.75 -28.45
N GLU A 205 -4.14 3.51 -28.60
CA GLU A 205 -4.07 2.57 -27.47
C GLU A 205 -3.20 3.10 -26.35
N ASN A 206 -3.64 2.95 -25.09
CA ASN A 206 -2.94 3.45 -23.92
C ASN A 206 -1.55 2.82 -23.74
N GLN A 207 -1.36 1.59 -24.24
CA GLN A 207 -0.05 0.91 -24.24
C GLN A 207 0.96 1.54 -25.21
N ALA A 208 0.50 2.26 -26.23
CA ALA A 208 1.37 2.97 -27.16
C ALA A 208 1.95 4.28 -26.60
N TYR A 209 1.46 4.72 -25.44
CA TYR A 209 2.02 5.84 -24.70
C TYR A 209 2.98 5.37 -23.62
N THR A 210 3.93 6.23 -23.22
CA THR A 210 4.72 5.98 -22.02
C THR A 210 3.83 6.08 -20.79
N MET A 211 3.96 5.14 -19.83
CA MET A 211 3.15 5.13 -18.60
C MET A 211 3.25 6.45 -17.84
N ALA A 212 4.47 7.02 -17.79
CA ALA A 212 4.69 8.30 -17.13
C ALA A 212 3.88 9.44 -17.76
N SER A 213 3.84 9.54 -19.10
CA SER A 213 3.08 10.59 -19.79
C SER A 213 1.56 10.36 -19.68
N LEU A 214 1.11 9.12 -19.78
CA LEU A 214 -0.30 8.76 -19.61
C LEU A 214 -0.78 9.16 -18.21
N ARG A 215 -0.08 8.73 -17.16
CA ARG A 215 -0.44 9.03 -15.76
C ARG A 215 -0.35 10.51 -15.43
N ARG A 216 0.57 11.26 -16.03
CA ARG A 216 0.64 12.72 -15.87
C ARG A 216 -0.59 13.46 -16.36
N ASN A 217 -1.35 12.88 -17.26
CA ASN A 217 -2.57 13.46 -17.79
C ASN A 217 -3.83 13.13 -16.95
N TYR A 218 -3.68 12.33 -15.87
CA TYR A 218 -4.74 12.06 -14.90
C TYR A 218 -4.44 12.71 -13.55
N ALA A 219 -5.39 13.39 -12.97
CA ALA A 219 -5.38 13.68 -11.54
C ALA A 219 -6.34 12.73 -10.82
N MET A 220 -5.93 12.25 -9.64
CA MET A 220 -6.68 11.28 -8.87
C MET A 220 -7.00 11.82 -7.48
N VAL A 221 -8.27 11.70 -7.08
CA VAL A 221 -8.72 11.93 -5.70
C VAL A 221 -9.38 10.65 -5.20
N LEU A 222 -8.67 9.94 -4.33
CA LEU A 222 -9.10 8.67 -3.77
C LEU A 222 -10.00 8.85 -2.54
N GLN A 223 -10.77 7.81 -2.23
CA GLN A 223 -11.55 7.69 -0.99
C GLN A 223 -10.65 7.80 0.25
N ASP A 224 -9.58 7.00 0.28
CA ASP A 224 -8.58 7.06 1.33
C ASP A 224 -7.56 8.14 0.97
N THR A 225 -7.78 9.31 1.58
CA THR A 225 -6.94 10.47 1.33
C THR A 225 -5.59 10.34 2.04
N TRP A 226 -4.51 10.26 1.27
CA TRP A 226 -3.16 10.22 1.82
C TRP A 226 -2.54 11.62 1.86
N LEU A 227 -2.07 12.02 3.04
CA LEU A 227 -1.28 13.23 3.27
C LEU A 227 0.10 12.83 3.80
N PHE A 228 1.13 13.45 3.26
CA PHE A 228 2.50 13.26 3.73
C PHE A 228 2.73 14.03 5.04
N GLN A 229 3.60 13.51 5.89
CA GLN A 229 4.12 14.29 7.00
C GLN A 229 4.86 15.51 6.45
N GLY A 230 4.49 16.70 6.91
CA GLY A 230 4.99 17.97 6.41
C GLY A 230 3.95 19.07 6.52
N THR A 231 4.22 20.23 5.97
CA THR A 231 3.30 21.37 6.02
C THR A 231 2.09 21.19 5.11
N ILE A 232 1.02 21.95 5.38
CA ILE A 232 -0.14 22.04 4.48
C ILE A 232 0.30 22.55 3.10
N TYR A 233 1.23 23.54 3.10
CA TYR A 233 1.81 24.06 1.86
C TYR A 233 2.45 22.95 1.02
N GLU A 234 3.36 22.16 1.60
CA GLU A 234 4.05 21.06 0.91
C GLU A 234 3.07 20.01 0.39
N ASN A 235 2.05 19.70 1.17
CA ASN A 235 1.03 18.73 0.76
C ASN A 235 0.21 19.20 -0.45
N ILE A 236 -0.11 20.48 -0.57
CA ILE A 236 -0.80 21.00 -1.75
C ILE A 236 0.21 21.16 -2.91
N ALA A 237 1.40 21.72 -2.65
CA ALA A 237 2.45 21.94 -3.62
C ALA A 237 2.96 20.66 -4.28
N TYR A 238 2.77 19.48 -3.63
CA TYR A 238 3.08 18.17 -4.20
C TYR A 238 2.44 17.94 -5.58
N GLY A 239 1.31 18.61 -5.88
CA GLY A 239 0.65 18.53 -7.18
C GLY A 239 1.44 19.17 -8.32
N LYS A 240 2.40 20.07 -8.07
CA LYS A 240 3.16 20.75 -9.11
C LYS A 240 4.55 21.11 -8.61
N GLU A 241 5.57 20.56 -9.24
CA GLU A 241 6.96 20.89 -8.94
C GLU A 241 7.23 22.39 -9.20
N GLY A 242 7.88 23.04 -8.23
CA GLY A 242 8.16 24.47 -8.30
C GLY A 242 6.94 25.39 -8.16
N ALA A 243 5.81 24.89 -7.61
CA ALA A 243 4.62 25.70 -7.37
C ALA A 243 4.91 26.91 -6.49
N THR A 244 4.43 28.08 -6.92
CA THR A 244 4.54 29.30 -6.09
C THR A 244 3.52 29.32 -4.96
N ARG A 245 3.78 30.13 -3.94
CA ARG A 245 2.84 30.26 -2.79
C ARG A 245 1.48 30.81 -3.24
N GLU A 246 1.47 31.69 -4.22
CA GLU A 246 0.25 32.26 -4.83
C GLU A 246 -0.57 31.19 -5.54
N GLU A 247 0.06 30.29 -6.30
CA GLU A 247 -0.61 29.17 -6.97
C GLU A 247 -1.24 28.21 -5.95
N VAL A 248 -0.51 27.88 -4.90
CA VAL A 248 -1.01 27.02 -3.79
C VAL A 248 -2.21 27.68 -3.10
N ILE A 249 -2.15 28.98 -2.82
CA ILE A 249 -3.27 29.73 -2.22
C ILE A 249 -4.48 29.76 -3.16
N ALA A 250 -4.26 29.95 -4.47
CA ALA A 250 -5.32 29.95 -5.47
C ALA A 250 -6.02 28.59 -5.54
N ALA A 251 -5.26 27.48 -5.56
CA ALA A 251 -5.78 26.13 -5.53
C ALA A 251 -6.58 25.84 -4.23
N ALA A 252 -6.07 26.27 -3.06
CA ALA A 252 -6.76 26.13 -1.80
C ALA A 252 -8.07 26.93 -1.74
N LYS A 253 -8.14 28.11 -2.34
CA LYS A 253 -9.37 28.92 -2.48
C LYS A 253 -10.38 28.19 -3.38
N ALA A 254 -9.96 27.69 -4.52
CA ALA A 254 -10.81 26.95 -5.44
C ALA A 254 -11.36 25.66 -4.82
N ALA A 255 -10.56 24.97 -3.99
CA ALA A 255 -10.95 23.82 -3.20
C ALA A 255 -11.74 24.15 -1.92
N CYS A 256 -12.07 25.42 -1.68
CA CYS A 256 -12.85 25.87 -0.52
C CYS A 256 -12.21 25.61 0.86
N ILE A 257 -10.89 25.37 0.94
CA ILE A 257 -10.19 25.07 2.20
C ILE A 257 -9.37 26.26 2.76
N HIS A 258 -9.12 27.28 1.95
CA HIS A 258 -8.31 28.44 2.34
C HIS A 258 -8.71 29.05 3.67
N ASN A 259 -10.00 29.30 3.88
CA ASN A 259 -10.50 29.93 5.11
C ASN A 259 -10.28 29.06 6.35
N TYR A 260 -10.27 27.74 6.20
CA TYR A 260 -9.91 26.83 7.29
C TYR A 260 -8.41 26.95 7.60
N ILE A 261 -7.56 26.90 6.58
CA ILE A 261 -6.10 27.02 6.74
C ILE A 261 -5.73 28.30 7.47
N MET A 262 -6.34 29.44 7.09
CA MET A 262 -6.08 30.74 7.71
C MET A 262 -6.54 30.89 9.17
N ARG A 263 -7.34 29.94 9.68
CA ARG A 263 -7.72 29.87 11.12
C ARG A 263 -6.73 29.08 11.96
N LEU A 264 -5.84 28.32 11.34
CA LEU A 264 -4.80 27.59 12.03
C LEU A 264 -3.70 28.57 12.49
N PRO A 265 -3.04 28.32 13.62
CA PRO A 265 -2.02 29.22 14.16
C PRO A 265 -0.91 29.54 13.16
N ASP A 266 -0.44 28.52 12.44
CA ASP A 266 0.66 28.63 11.48
C ASP A 266 0.18 28.69 10.01
N GLY A 267 -1.15 28.74 9.78
CA GLY A 267 -1.73 28.82 8.45
C GLY A 267 -1.25 27.70 7.53
N TYR A 268 -0.70 28.05 6.37
CA TYR A 268 -0.16 27.09 5.39
C TYR A 268 1.08 26.35 5.89
N ASP A 269 1.79 26.88 6.86
CA ASP A 269 3.01 26.29 7.42
C ASP A 269 2.68 25.31 8.60
N THR A 270 1.38 25.13 8.89
CA THR A 270 0.91 24.14 9.88
C THR A 270 1.35 22.73 9.46
N VAL A 271 2.02 22.03 10.38
CA VAL A 271 2.54 20.68 10.16
C VAL A 271 1.41 19.65 10.30
N ILE A 272 1.28 18.80 9.31
CA ILE A 272 0.44 17.61 9.32
C ILE A 272 1.27 16.47 9.89
N HIS A 273 0.79 15.85 10.97
CA HIS A 273 1.43 14.67 11.56
C HIS A 273 1.11 13.41 10.73
N GLU A 274 1.82 12.34 11.04
CA GLU A 274 1.63 11.05 10.40
C GLU A 274 0.15 10.67 10.38
N ASP A 275 -0.37 10.22 9.24
CA ASP A 275 -1.79 9.95 8.98
C ASP A 275 -2.75 11.15 9.11
N GLY A 276 -2.24 12.37 9.29
CA GLY A 276 -3.06 13.57 9.42
C GLY A 276 -3.99 13.52 10.64
N GLY A 277 -3.54 12.95 11.76
CA GLY A 277 -4.35 12.78 12.98
C GLY A 277 -4.92 14.08 13.56
N ASN A 278 -4.33 15.22 13.20
CA ASN A 278 -4.74 16.56 13.60
C ASN A 278 -5.74 17.25 12.63
N ILE A 279 -6.17 16.56 11.57
CA ILE A 279 -7.08 17.11 10.54
C ILE A 279 -8.26 16.17 10.33
N SER A 280 -9.49 16.72 10.20
CA SER A 280 -10.68 15.92 9.95
C SER A 280 -10.67 15.27 8.54
N LYS A 281 -11.40 14.15 8.37
CA LYS A 281 -11.50 13.46 7.08
C LYS A 281 -11.92 14.39 5.93
N GLY A 282 -12.91 15.24 6.15
CA GLY A 282 -13.37 16.19 5.13
C GLY A 282 -12.32 17.25 4.77
N GLN A 283 -11.55 17.71 5.75
CA GLN A 283 -10.45 18.64 5.51
C GLN A 283 -9.30 17.97 4.76
N LYS A 284 -8.95 16.72 5.08
CA LYS A 284 -7.99 15.92 4.31
C LYS A 284 -8.43 15.82 2.84
N GLN A 285 -9.69 15.54 2.60
CA GLN A 285 -10.24 15.45 1.25
C GLN A 285 -10.16 16.78 0.50
N LEU A 286 -10.47 17.91 1.15
CA LEU A 286 -10.32 19.24 0.55
C LEU A 286 -8.86 19.56 0.21
N LEU A 287 -7.89 19.13 1.02
CA LEU A 287 -6.46 19.28 0.73
C LEU A 287 -6.03 18.45 -0.48
N THR A 288 -6.50 17.21 -0.61
CA THR A 288 -6.21 16.39 -1.80
C THR A 288 -6.89 16.92 -3.05
N ILE A 289 -8.09 17.51 -2.93
CA ILE A 289 -8.73 18.23 -4.04
C ILE A 289 -7.90 19.46 -4.43
N ALA A 290 -7.37 20.24 -3.48
CA ALA A 290 -6.50 21.39 -3.76
C ALA A 290 -5.23 20.94 -4.49
N ARG A 291 -4.63 19.83 -4.09
CA ARG A 291 -3.49 19.19 -4.80
C ARG A 291 -3.84 18.86 -6.24
N ALA A 292 -5.00 18.23 -6.49
CA ALA A 292 -5.48 17.90 -7.82
C ALA A 292 -5.79 19.14 -8.68
N MET A 293 -6.31 20.23 -8.09
CA MET A 293 -6.52 21.50 -8.75
C MET A 293 -5.22 22.15 -9.18
N LEU A 294 -4.20 22.10 -8.35
CA LEU A 294 -2.87 22.65 -8.64
C LEU A 294 -2.19 21.86 -9.76
N TYR A 295 -2.39 20.55 -9.80
CA TYR A 295 -1.87 19.66 -10.84
C TYR A 295 -2.46 19.96 -12.23
N ASN A 296 -3.72 20.36 -12.28
CA ASN A 296 -4.45 20.89 -13.45
C ASN A 296 -4.35 20.06 -14.74
N THR A 297 -4.80 18.80 -14.68
CA THR A 297 -4.89 17.89 -15.84
C THR A 297 -6.24 17.96 -16.54
N ASP A 298 -6.32 17.40 -17.77
CA ASP A 298 -7.55 17.32 -18.56
C ASP A 298 -8.42 16.12 -18.21
N MET A 299 -7.86 15.11 -17.54
CA MET A 299 -8.59 13.91 -17.11
C MET A 299 -8.55 13.75 -15.59
N LEU A 300 -9.67 13.33 -15.01
CA LEU A 300 -9.83 13.16 -13.57
C LEU A 300 -10.37 11.79 -13.23
N ILE A 301 -9.87 11.24 -12.13
CA ILE A 301 -10.41 10.06 -11.49
C ILE A 301 -10.77 10.43 -10.06
N LEU A 302 -12.04 10.21 -9.71
CA LEU A 302 -12.59 10.61 -8.43
C LEU A 302 -13.29 9.41 -7.78
N ASP A 303 -12.89 9.09 -6.54
CA ASP A 303 -13.59 8.09 -5.72
C ASP A 303 -14.31 8.80 -4.57
N GLU A 304 -15.65 8.80 -4.63
CA GLU A 304 -16.51 9.70 -3.84
C GLU A 304 -17.04 9.06 -2.55
N ALA A 305 -16.35 8.16 -1.92
CA ALA A 305 -16.84 7.60 -0.66
C ALA A 305 -16.50 8.52 0.54
N THR A 306 -17.44 9.36 0.92
CA THR A 306 -17.35 10.16 2.16
C THR A 306 -18.36 9.68 3.19
N SER A 307 -18.01 8.65 3.95
CA SER A 307 -18.71 8.31 5.18
C SER A 307 -18.17 9.16 6.35
N ASN A 308 -19.07 9.71 7.19
CA ASN A 308 -18.75 10.39 8.45
C ASN A 308 -18.08 11.79 8.33
N VAL A 309 -18.56 12.63 7.44
CA VAL A 309 -18.19 14.06 7.37
C VAL A 309 -19.41 14.90 7.78
N ASP A 310 -19.20 15.99 8.51
CA ASP A 310 -20.27 16.91 8.86
C ASP A 310 -20.89 17.59 7.63
N THR A 311 -22.17 17.94 7.70
CA THR A 311 -22.95 18.45 6.56
C THR A 311 -22.36 19.72 5.92
N ASN A 312 -21.70 20.58 6.70
CA ASN A 312 -21.13 21.83 6.18
C ASN A 312 -19.86 21.54 5.37
N THR A 313 -18.94 20.74 5.92
CA THR A 313 -17.73 20.30 5.22
C THR A 313 -18.09 19.47 4.00
N GLU A 314 -19.13 18.65 4.07
CA GLU A 314 -19.65 17.89 2.94
C GLU A 314 -20.06 18.79 1.77
N ARG A 315 -20.80 19.87 2.04
CA ARG A 315 -21.18 20.86 1.01
C ARG A 315 -19.94 21.52 0.37
N GLN A 316 -18.91 21.81 1.19
CA GLN A 316 -17.65 22.36 0.70
C GLN A 316 -16.92 21.38 -0.22
N VAL A 317 -16.83 20.09 0.16
CA VAL A 317 -16.24 19.03 -0.65
C VAL A 317 -16.98 18.91 -1.98
N GLN A 318 -18.31 18.86 -1.98
CA GLN A 318 -19.09 18.81 -3.21
C GLN A 318 -18.87 20.02 -4.11
N LYS A 319 -18.79 21.23 -3.52
CA LYS A 319 -18.48 22.44 -4.29
C LYS A 319 -17.08 22.35 -4.91
N ALA A 320 -16.10 21.93 -4.13
CA ALA A 320 -14.73 21.77 -4.59
C ALA A 320 -14.63 20.72 -5.72
N MET A 321 -15.33 19.58 -5.58
CA MET A 321 -15.38 18.54 -6.61
C MET A 321 -15.98 19.07 -7.92
N ARG A 322 -17.13 19.78 -7.86
CA ARG A 322 -17.71 20.42 -9.07
C ARG A 322 -16.76 21.42 -9.71
N ASN A 323 -16.05 22.22 -8.92
CA ASN A 323 -15.05 23.15 -9.45
C ASN A 323 -13.91 22.41 -10.16
N LEU A 324 -13.45 21.29 -9.56
CA LEU A 324 -12.35 20.47 -10.11
C LEU A 324 -12.75 19.82 -11.45
N MET A 325 -13.97 19.27 -11.55
CA MET A 325 -14.47 18.56 -12.75
C MET A 325 -14.78 19.48 -13.92
N ARG A 326 -14.95 20.77 -13.71
CA ARG A 326 -15.42 21.70 -14.74
C ARG A 326 -14.50 21.74 -15.97
N GLY A 327 -15.04 21.33 -17.13
CA GLY A 327 -14.32 21.29 -18.39
C GLY A 327 -13.33 20.15 -18.56
N LYS A 328 -13.32 19.19 -17.65
CA LYS A 328 -12.40 18.04 -17.65
C LYS A 328 -13.15 16.72 -17.83
N THR A 329 -12.55 15.78 -18.54
CA THR A 329 -13.08 14.41 -18.61
C THR A 329 -12.93 13.73 -17.26
N SER A 330 -14.05 13.38 -16.64
CA SER A 330 -14.06 12.90 -15.25
C SER A 330 -14.68 11.53 -15.13
N PHE A 331 -13.96 10.58 -14.54
CA PHE A 331 -14.47 9.26 -14.14
C PHE A 331 -14.70 9.26 -12.64
N VAL A 332 -15.96 9.08 -12.24
CA VAL A 332 -16.34 9.21 -10.82
C VAL A 332 -16.96 7.91 -10.35
N ILE A 333 -16.32 7.23 -9.36
CA ILE A 333 -17.01 6.19 -8.59
C ILE A 333 -17.99 6.91 -7.68
N ALA A 334 -19.25 6.94 -8.12
CA ALA A 334 -20.26 7.78 -7.49
C ALA A 334 -21.00 7.00 -6.40
N HIS A 335 -20.95 7.53 -5.19
CA HIS A 335 -21.72 7.08 -4.03
C HIS A 335 -22.76 8.10 -3.59
N ARG A 336 -22.84 9.25 -4.29
CA ARG A 336 -23.77 10.33 -3.97
C ARG A 336 -24.75 10.58 -5.08
N LEU A 337 -25.99 10.77 -4.67
CA LEU A 337 -27.08 11.03 -5.58
C LEU A 337 -26.85 12.25 -6.49
N SER A 338 -26.35 13.35 -5.94
CA SER A 338 -26.10 14.57 -6.69
C SER A 338 -25.05 14.41 -7.79
N THR A 339 -24.05 13.58 -7.58
CA THR A 339 -23.01 13.29 -8.57
C THR A 339 -23.57 12.42 -9.70
N ILE A 340 -24.36 11.41 -9.35
CA ILE A 340 -24.98 10.50 -10.30
C ILE A 340 -25.98 11.25 -11.18
N GLN A 341 -26.84 12.08 -10.60
CA GLN A 341 -27.86 12.82 -11.34
C GLN A 341 -27.29 13.85 -12.32
N ASN A 342 -26.15 14.45 -12.00
CA ASN A 342 -25.51 15.48 -12.82
C ASN A 342 -24.44 14.93 -13.78
N ALA A 343 -24.24 13.60 -13.84
CA ALA A 343 -23.31 12.98 -14.77
C ALA A 343 -23.86 12.97 -16.19
N ASP A 344 -23.00 13.25 -17.16
CA ASP A 344 -23.36 13.20 -18.59
C ASP A 344 -23.61 11.77 -19.05
N LYS A 345 -22.95 10.82 -18.43
CA LYS A 345 -23.12 9.39 -18.64
C LYS A 345 -22.99 8.62 -17.33
N ILE A 346 -23.85 7.65 -17.15
CA ILE A 346 -23.80 6.67 -16.04
C ILE A 346 -23.45 5.32 -16.64
N LEU A 347 -22.46 4.67 -16.05
CA LEU A 347 -22.04 3.30 -16.34
C LEU A 347 -22.45 2.44 -15.15
N VAL A 348 -23.40 1.55 -15.36
CA VAL A 348 -23.91 0.67 -14.30
C VAL A 348 -23.21 -0.66 -14.41
N VAL A 349 -22.44 -1.01 -13.35
CA VAL A 349 -21.60 -2.21 -13.32
C VAL A 349 -22.16 -3.18 -12.29
N ASP A 350 -22.37 -4.42 -12.70
CA ASP A 350 -22.76 -5.51 -11.83
C ASP A 350 -21.98 -6.77 -12.19
N HIS A 351 -21.40 -7.42 -11.20
CA HIS A 351 -20.59 -8.65 -11.35
C HIS A 351 -19.56 -8.60 -12.49
N GLY A 352 -18.94 -7.43 -12.73
CA GLY A 352 -17.92 -7.25 -13.77
C GLY A 352 -18.44 -6.91 -15.15
N ASP A 353 -19.74 -6.89 -15.33
CA ASP A 353 -20.41 -6.53 -16.60
C ASP A 353 -20.98 -5.11 -16.53
N VAL A 354 -20.97 -4.41 -17.68
CA VAL A 354 -21.72 -3.18 -17.84
C VAL A 354 -23.15 -3.54 -18.25
N VAL A 355 -24.04 -3.56 -17.26
CA VAL A 355 -25.44 -3.98 -17.45
C VAL A 355 -26.31 -2.90 -18.08
N GLU A 356 -26.03 -1.63 -17.77
CA GLU A 356 -26.76 -0.49 -18.33
C GLU A 356 -25.83 0.71 -18.51
N GLN A 357 -26.11 1.55 -19.49
CA GLN A 357 -25.44 2.84 -19.67
C GLN A 357 -26.40 3.88 -20.27
N GLY A 358 -26.31 5.10 -19.75
CA GLY A 358 -27.20 6.20 -20.21
C GLY A 358 -27.09 7.42 -19.32
N THR A 359 -28.06 8.33 -19.39
CA THR A 359 -28.25 9.44 -18.46
C THR A 359 -29.14 9.02 -17.29
N HIS A 360 -29.15 9.77 -16.22
CA HIS A 360 -30.07 9.54 -15.10
C HIS A 360 -31.54 9.41 -15.56
N GLU A 361 -31.99 10.33 -16.38
CA GLU A 361 -33.37 10.34 -16.87
C GLU A 361 -33.70 9.09 -17.69
N THR A 362 -32.84 8.71 -18.65
CA THR A 362 -33.08 7.54 -19.51
C THR A 362 -33.11 6.24 -18.71
N LEU A 363 -32.18 6.08 -17.76
CA LEU A 363 -32.09 4.86 -16.93
C LEU A 363 -33.24 4.75 -15.93
N MET A 364 -33.72 5.87 -15.38
CA MET A 364 -34.91 5.91 -14.52
C MET A 364 -36.16 5.50 -15.25
N LEU A 365 -36.32 5.92 -16.54
CA LEU A 365 -37.45 5.54 -17.40
C LEU A 365 -37.46 4.07 -17.77
N GLN A 366 -36.26 3.45 -17.92
CA GLN A 366 -36.12 2.03 -18.26
C GLN A 366 -36.55 1.11 -17.12
N LYS A 367 -36.55 1.61 -15.86
CA LYS A 367 -36.88 0.85 -14.63
C LYS A 367 -36.08 -0.44 -14.50
N GLY A 368 -34.84 -0.44 -14.97
CA GLY A 368 -33.94 -1.58 -14.94
C GLY A 368 -33.13 -1.69 -13.62
N PHE A 369 -31.92 -2.23 -13.70
CA PHE A 369 -31.05 -2.44 -12.55
C PHE A 369 -30.66 -1.11 -11.86
N TYR A 370 -30.39 -0.06 -12.66
CA TYR A 370 -30.12 1.27 -12.13
C TYR A 370 -31.26 1.81 -11.26
N TYR A 371 -32.51 1.65 -11.73
CA TYR A 371 -33.68 2.08 -10.96
C TYR A 371 -33.79 1.36 -9.62
N GLN A 372 -33.55 0.04 -9.61
CA GLN A 372 -33.57 -0.74 -8.36
C GLN A 372 -32.45 -0.31 -7.41
N LEU A 373 -31.23 -0.10 -7.93
CA LEU A 373 -30.09 0.39 -7.15
C LEU A 373 -30.39 1.77 -6.57
N TYR A 374 -30.96 2.65 -7.37
CA TYR A 374 -31.35 3.99 -6.95
C TYR A 374 -32.39 3.94 -5.82
N ALA A 375 -33.46 3.17 -6.00
CA ALA A 375 -34.50 3.02 -5.00
C ALA A 375 -34.00 2.41 -3.68
N SER A 376 -33.03 1.49 -3.74
CA SER A 376 -32.47 0.84 -2.53
C SER A 376 -31.50 1.71 -1.75
N GLN A 377 -30.80 2.64 -2.42
CA GLN A 377 -29.75 3.46 -1.79
C GLN A 377 -30.20 4.89 -1.46
N PHE A 378 -31.20 5.42 -2.16
CA PHE A 378 -31.53 6.85 -2.12
C PHE A 378 -33.03 7.16 -1.97
N ALA A 379 -33.93 6.18 -1.99
CA ALA A 379 -35.38 6.36 -1.84
C ALA A 379 -35.88 6.23 -0.38
#